data_8f42420d2b032b46932316c3f54dcd13
#
_entry.id   8f42420d2b032b46932316c3f54dcd13
#
_cell.length_a   1.000
_cell.length_b   1.000
_cell.length_c   1.000
_cell.angle_alpha   90.00
_cell.angle_beta   90.00
_cell.angle_gamma   90.00
#
_symmetry.space_group_name_H-M   'P 1'
#
loop_
_entity.id
_entity.type
_entity.pdbx_description
1 polymer ?
#
loop_
_entity_poly.entity_id
_entity_poly.type
_entity_poly.pdbx_seq_one_letter_code
_entity_poly.pdbx_strand_id
1 'polypeptide(L)'
;MSDEELASLDLDNKTFGVIGVCGVVGNLVARILMDRGYSVVGTDISSKEDCRFYSSFEDYDIEIFFGGHPDEFFEKIDYIVPPPSMPKNA
;
A
#
# COMPACT_ATOMS: atom_id res chain seq x y z
N MET A 1 -14.93 0.29 -17.14
CA MET A 1 -13.65 0.55 -17.83
C MET A 1 -13.29 -0.66 -18.68
N SER A 2 -12.95 -0.44 -19.93
CA SER A 2 -12.58 -1.53 -20.84
C SER A 2 -11.13 -1.96 -20.62
N ASP A 3 -10.77 -3.13 -21.14
CA ASP A 3 -9.40 -3.61 -21.05
C ASP A 3 -8.43 -2.67 -21.77
N GLU A 4 -8.86 -2.05 -22.87
CA GLU A 4 -8.04 -1.10 -23.59
C GLU A 4 -7.77 0.16 -22.78
N GLU A 5 -8.78 0.64 -22.05
CA GLU A 5 -8.61 1.80 -21.19
C GLU A 5 -7.66 1.50 -20.04
N LEU A 6 -7.76 0.31 -19.44
CA LEU A 6 -6.84 -0.10 -18.39
C LEU A 6 -5.42 -0.16 -18.89
N ALA A 7 -5.22 -0.72 -20.08
CA ALA A 7 -3.88 -0.82 -20.68
C ALA A 7 -3.30 0.57 -20.94
N SER A 8 -4.13 1.52 -21.35
CA SER A 8 -3.67 2.87 -21.67
C SER A 8 -3.28 3.69 -20.45
N LEU A 9 -3.70 3.27 -19.25
CA LEU A 9 -3.34 3.95 -18.00
C LEU A 9 -1.91 3.70 -17.56
N ASP A 10 -1.23 2.72 -18.18
CA ASP A 10 0.17 2.41 -17.89
C ASP A 10 0.43 2.19 -16.41
N LEU A 11 -0.45 1.43 -15.76
CA LEU A 11 -0.37 1.20 -14.31
C LEU A 11 0.87 0.39 -13.91
N ASP A 12 1.47 -0.34 -14.84
CA ASP A 12 2.65 -1.16 -14.56
C ASP A 12 3.84 -0.33 -14.10
N ASN A 13 3.89 0.94 -14.49
CA ASN A 13 4.96 1.85 -14.11
C ASN A 13 4.60 2.73 -12.92
N LYS A 14 3.46 2.48 -12.30
CA LYS A 14 2.97 3.28 -11.18
C LYS A 14 3.18 2.56 -9.87
N THR A 15 3.32 3.35 -8.82
CA THR A 15 3.49 2.84 -7.46
C THR A 15 2.29 3.21 -6.62
N PHE A 16 1.74 2.21 -5.96
CA PHE A 16 0.61 2.41 -5.04
C PHE A 16 1.12 2.55 -3.62
N GLY A 17 0.63 3.57 -2.92
CA GLY A 17 0.92 3.74 -1.51
C GLY A 17 -0.26 3.25 -0.68
N VAL A 18 -0.03 2.29 0.20
CA VAL A 18 -1.09 1.74 1.06
C VAL A 18 -0.89 2.25 2.48
N ILE A 19 -1.85 3.03 2.97
CA ILE A 19 -1.84 3.55 4.33
C ILE A 19 -2.55 2.53 5.23
N GLY A 20 -1.92 2.20 6.37
CA GLY A 20 -2.46 1.20 7.28
C GLY A 20 -2.14 -0.21 6.86
N VAL A 21 -0.97 -0.42 6.28
CA VAL A 21 -0.54 -1.70 5.71
C VAL A 21 -0.44 -2.81 6.76
N CYS A 22 -0.33 -2.46 8.04
CA CYS A 22 -0.28 -3.43 9.14
C CYS A 22 -1.66 -3.89 9.59
N GLY A 23 -2.73 -3.26 9.08
CA GLY A 23 -4.09 -3.68 9.38
C GLY A 23 -4.56 -4.79 8.46
N VAL A 24 -5.72 -5.39 8.78
CA VAL A 24 -6.25 -6.52 8.02
C VAL A 24 -6.50 -6.14 6.56
N VAL A 25 -7.21 -5.04 6.34
CA VAL A 25 -7.57 -4.63 4.97
C VAL A 25 -6.37 -4.10 4.22
N GLY A 26 -5.55 -3.24 4.86
CA GLY A 26 -4.35 -2.71 4.23
C GLY A 26 -3.39 -3.81 3.80
N ASN A 27 -3.19 -4.80 4.65
CA ASN A 27 -2.36 -5.96 4.33
C ASN A 27 -2.90 -6.70 3.10
N LEU A 28 -4.20 -6.97 3.09
CA LEU A 28 -4.84 -7.69 2.00
C LEU A 28 -4.74 -6.91 0.68
N VAL A 29 -5.04 -5.61 0.71
CA VAL A 29 -4.98 -4.79 -0.50
C VAL A 29 -3.57 -4.73 -1.06
N ALA A 30 -2.57 -4.53 -0.18
CA ALA A 30 -1.18 -4.48 -0.62
C ALA A 30 -0.77 -5.78 -1.32
N ARG A 31 -1.14 -6.93 -0.75
CA ARG A 31 -0.79 -8.22 -1.36
C ARG A 31 -1.51 -8.45 -2.68
N ILE A 32 -2.77 -8.07 -2.77
CA ILE A 32 -3.52 -8.19 -4.03
C ILE A 32 -2.85 -7.38 -5.13
N LEU A 33 -2.45 -6.15 -4.82
CA LEU A 33 -1.80 -5.30 -5.81
C LEU A 33 -0.46 -5.90 -6.26
N MET A 34 0.33 -6.39 -5.31
CA MET A 34 1.61 -7.01 -5.65
C MET A 34 1.46 -8.31 -6.42
N ASP A 35 0.44 -9.11 -6.09
CA ASP A 35 0.14 -10.34 -6.84
C ASP A 35 -0.23 -10.05 -8.28
N ARG A 36 -0.72 -8.84 -8.56
CA ARG A 36 -1.07 -8.42 -9.91
C ARG A 36 0.07 -7.71 -10.64
N GLY A 37 1.24 -7.66 -10.00
CA GLY A 37 2.42 -7.11 -10.64
C GLY A 37 2.66 -5.61 -10.40
N TYR A 38 1.87 -4.98 -9.55
CA TYR A 38 2.06 -3.56 -9.25
C TYR A 38 3.12 -3.35 -8.17
N SER A 39 3.77 -2.19 -8.22
CA SER A 39 4.70 -1.78 -7.15
C SER A 39 3.90 -1.16 -6.02
N VAL A 40 4.26 -1.53 -4.78
CA VAL A 40 3.56 -1.04 -3.59
C VAL A 40 4.56 -0.55 -2.56
N VAL A 41 4.25 0.58 -1.95
CA VAL A 41 4.95 1.09 -0.76
C VAL A 41 3.92 1.20 0.34
N GLY A 42 4.22 0.71 1.52
CA GLY A 42 3.31 0.73 2.65
C GLY A 42 3.73 1.69 3.74
N THR A 43 2.78 2.13 4.53
CA THR A 43 3.06 2.93 5.73
C THR A 43 2.06 2.58 6.82
N ASP A 44 2.50 2.68 8.07
CA ASP A 44 1.64 2.43 9.22
C ASP A 44 2.16 3.19 10.43
N ILE A 45 1.27 3.57 11.33
CA ILE A 45 1.67 4.21 12.58
C ILE A 45 2.29 3.23 13.57
N SER A 46 2.03 1.93 13.39
CA SER A 46 2.60 0.89 14.24
C SER A 46 4.10 0.76 14.03
N SER A 47 4.80 0.25 15.03
CA SER A 47 6.19 -0.16 14.85
C SER A 47 6.24 -1.48 14.10
N LYS A 48 7.42 -1.84 13.61
CA LYS A 48 7.60 -3.12 12.92
C LYS A 48 7.22 -4.30 13.83
N GLU A 49 7.54 -4.20 15.11
CA GLU A 49 7.26 -5.25 16.09
C GLU A 49 5.76 -5.40 16.33
N ASP A 50 5.00 -4.32 16.20
CA ASP A 50 3.56 -4.34 16.41
C ASP A 50 2.76 -4.58 15.13
N CYS A 51 3.42 -4.73 14.00
CA CYS A 51 2.77 -4.96 12.73
C CYS A 51 2.32 -6.42 12.62
N ARG A 52 1.02 -6.66 12.87
CA ARG A 52 0.45 -8.01 13.00
C ARG A 52 0.71 -8.91 11.80
N PHE A 53 0.70 -8.32 10.62
CA PHE A 53 0.79 -9.10 9.38
C PHE A 53 2.12 -8.92 8.67
N TYR A 54 3.13 -8.44 9.38
CA TYR A 54 4.44 -8.21 8.75
C TYR A 54 4.99 -9.46 8.06
N SER A 55 4.81 -10.62 8.69
CA SER A 55 5.33 -11.87 8.13
C SER A 55 4.70 -12.23 6.79
N SER A 56 3.50 -11.74 6.50
CA SER A 56 2.85 -12.00 5.20
C SER A 56 3.55 -11.30 4.06
N PHE A 57 4.41 -10.31 4.36
CA PHE A 57 5.15 -9.57 3.33
C PHE A 57 6.55 -10.12 3.08
N GLU A 58 6.97 -11.17 3.79
CA GLU A 58 8.33 -11.69 3.66
C GLU A 58 8.65 -12.18 2.25
N ASP A 59 7.65 -12.67 1.52
CA ASP A 59 7.83 -13.14 0.15
C ASP A 59 7.63 -12.05 -0.90
N TYR A 60 7.39 -10.81 -0.46
CA TYR A 60 7.13 -9.68 -1.35
C TYR A 60 8.23 -8.65 -1.24
N ASP A 61 8.47 -7.96 -2.35
CA ASP A 61 9.42 -6.86 -2.41
C ASP A 61 8.66 -5.55 -2.14
N ILE A 62 8.40 -5.28 -0.86
CA ILE A 62 7.67 -4.10 -0.44
C ILE A 62 8.49 -3.27 0.54
N GLU A 63 8.49 -1.94 0.35
CA GLU A 63 9.05 -1.02 1.31
C GLU A 63 7.95 -0.53 2.24
N ILE A 64 8.19 -0.58 3.54
CA ILE A 64 7.21 -0.16 4.54
C ILE A 64 7.85 0.85 5.48
N PHE A 65 7.16 1.97 5.68
CA PHE A 65 7.54 2.98 6.65
C PHE A 65 6.74 2.78 7.93
N PHE A 66 7.42 2.56 9.04
CA PHE A 66 6.80 2.33 10.34
C PHE A 66 6.85 3.57 11.21
N GLY A 67 5.88 3.70 12.11
CA GLY A 67 5.87 4.77 13.09
C GLY A 67 5.35 6.09 12.59
N GLY A 68 4.66 6.11 11.46
CA GLY A 68 4.08 7.34 10.92
C GLY A 68 4.00 7.32 9.41
N HIS A 69 3.67 8.48 8.84
CA HIS A 69 3.51 8.64 7.40
C HIS A 69 4.45 9.76 6.93
N PRO A 70 5.75 9.46 6.72
CA PRO A 70 6.72 10.50 6.36
C PRO A 70 6.51 11.03 4.94
N ASP A 71 7.02 12.24 4.70
CA ASP A 71 6.92 12.86 3.37
C ASP A 71 7.54 11.97 2.29
N GLU A 72 8.62 11.26 2.64
CA GLU A 72 9.28 10.34 1.72
C GLU A 72 8.33 9.29 1.16
N PHE A 73 7.38 8.81 1.96
CA PHE A 73 6.36 7.88 1.50
C PHE A 73 5.54 8.50 0.37
N PHE A 74 5.08 9.74 0.58
CA PHE A 74 4.23 10.41 -0.42
C PHE A 74 4.98 10.74 -1.70
N GLU A 75 6.29 10.96 -1.60
CA GLU A 75 7.12 11.25 -2.76
C GLU A 75 7.34 10.04 -3.67
N LYS A 76 7.20 8.84 -3.13
CA LYS A 76 7.47 7.59 -3.85
C LYS A 76 6.26 7.01 -4.56
N ILE A 77 5.07 7.56 -4.33
CA ILE A 77 3.84 6.94 -4.80
C ILE A 77 3.12 7.80 -5.83
N ASP A 78 2.37 7.13 -6.70
CA ASP A 78 1.53 7.77 -7.70
C ASP A 78 0.06 7.77 -7.30
N TYR A 79 -0.37 6.75 -6.58
CA TYR A 79 -1.75 6.60 -6.11
C TYR A 79 -1.76 6.21 -4.64
N ILE A 80 -2.75 6.73 -3.91
CA ILE A 80 -2.92 6.42 -2.49
C ILE A 80 -4.11 5.51 -2.29
N VAL A 81 -3.91 4.46 -1.47
CA VAL A 81 -5.00 3.64 -0.96
C VAL A 81 -5.18 4.01 0.52
N PRO A 82 -6.24 4.74 0.86
CA PRO A 82 -6.46 5.17 2.24
C PRO A 82 -6.96 4.03 3.11
N PRO A 83 -6.82 4.13 4.45
CA PRO A 83 -7.38 3.12 5.34
C PRO A 83 -8.90 3.14 5.28
N PRO A 84 -9.56 1.97 5.22
CA PRO A 84 -11.02 1.92 5.09
C PRO A 84 -11.75 2.33 6.35
N SER A 85 -11.08 2.29 7.48
CA SER A 85 -11.67 2.62 8.78
C SER A 85 -11.43 4.04 9.22
N MET A 86 -11.01 4.93 8.32
CA MET A 86 -10.78 6.33 8.66
C MET A 86 -12.10 6.97 9.10
N PRO A 87 -12.14 7.60 10.30
CA PRO A 87 -13.36 8.24 10.77
C PRO A 87 -13.81 9.35 9.84
N LYS A 88 -15.12 9.46 9.64
CA LYS A 88 -15.67 10.47 8.74
C LYS A 88 -15.42 11.88 9.21
N ASN A 89 -15.26 12.05 10.52
CA ASN A 89 -15.06 13.36 11.13
C ASN A 89 -13.60 13.60 11.49
N ALA A 90 -12.71 12.77 11.02
CA ALA A 90 -11.30 12.96 11.27
C ALA A 90 -10.74 14.07 10.40
#